data_d58f4b3913d70c51215cc1e69a8e9b03
#
_entry.id   d58f4b3913d70c51215cc1e69a8e9b03
#
_cell.length_a   1.000
_cell.length_b   1.000
_cell.length_c   1.000
_cell.angle_alpha   90.00
_cell.angle_beta   90.00
_cell.angle_gamma   90.00
#
_symmetry.space_group_name_H-M   'P 1'
#
loop_
_entity.id
_entity.type
_entity.pdbx_description
1 polymer ?
#
loop_
_entity_poly.entity_id
_entity_poly.type
_entity_poly.pdbx_seq_one_letter_code
_entity_poly.pdbx_strand_id
1 'polypeptide(L)'
;GHEFTSFILALLQVGGRAPKVDDSIIKRIKAIDKELHFETYVSLTCHNCPDVVQALNIMSVLNPKISHVMIEGGMFKDEIEAKKIMAVPTVFLNGEEFASGRMTIEQLIDQAAGPTSADEFSDKDIFDVLVVGGGPAGNSAAIYAARKGINTGMVVETYGGQVMDTVGIENMIGTPYTEGPKLMAQVEAHVNQYKVDIMKGQRAKSIRKNDLIEVELENGAVLKAKTAILTVGAHWRNVNVPGEEEFRTKGVTNCPHCDGPLFEGKDVAVIGGGNSGIEAAIDLAGLAKHVYVLEFLPELKADQVLQDRVHALKNVTVITNAATKAITGTEQVEAISYVDRATNEEHTLALEGVFVQIGLVPNTAWLKDSSVALNERGEVIVDNHGSTNLEGVFAAGDCTN
;
A
#
# COMPACT_ATOMS: atom_id res chain seq x y z
N GLY A 1 -2.05 21.03 6.36
CA GLY A 1 -2.24 19.74 5.72
C GLY A 1 -0.98 18.89 5.82
N HIS A 2 -1.04 17.65 5.40
CA HIS A 2 0.07 16.68 5.54
C HIS A 2 1.33 17.09 4.77
N GLU A 3 1.19 17.90 3.72
CA GLU A 3 2.32 18.38 2.91
C GLU A 3 3.16 19.51 3.57
N PHE A 4 2.77 19.99 4.75
CA PHE A 4 3.57 21.01 5.45
C PHE A 4 4.99 20.52 5.76
N THR A 5 5.13 19.27 6.19
CA THR A 5 6.42 18.64 6.44
C THR A 5 7.24 18.51 5.15
N SER A 6 6.61 18.11 4.04
CA SER A 6 7.26 17.99 2.72
C SER A 6 7.83 19.35 2.27
N PHE A 7 7.07 20.42 2.45
CA PHE A 7 7.52 21.78 2.15
C PHE A 7 8.74 22.21 3.01
N ILE A 8 8.69 21.99 4.33
CA ILE A 8 9.81 22.32 5.22
C ILE A 8 11.07 21.53 4.88
N LEU A 9 10.91 20.21 4.58
CA LEU A 9 12.05 19.38 4.19
C LEU A 9 12.66 19.84 2.86
N ALA A 10 11.83 20.19 1.87
CA ALA A 10 12.31 20.73 0.60
C ALA A 10 13.14 22.01 0.80
N LEU A 11 12.66 22.96 1.61
CA LEU A 11 13.42 24.18 1.95
C LEU A 11 14.77 23.88 2.60
N LEU A 12 14.80 22.94 3.55
CA LEU A 12 16.03 22.54 4.23
C LEU A 12 17.01 21.87 3.25
N GLN A 13 16.54 21.04 2.35
CA GLN A 13 17.35 20.31 1.38
C GLN A 13 17.92 21.25 0.29
N VAL A 14 17.12 22.17 -0.22
CA VAL A 14 17.58 23.23 -1.14
C VAL A 14 18.59 24.15 -0.42
N GLY A 15 18.40 24.37 0.88
CA GLY A 15 19.33 25.10 1.73
C GLY A 15 20.63 24.35 2.07
N GLY A 16 20.85 23.15 1.50
CA GLY A 16 22.08 22.37 1.64
C GLY A 16 22.08 21.29 2.71
N ARG A 17 20.94 21.03 3.38
CA ARG A 17 20.82 19.88 4.27
C ARG A 17 20.71 18.59 3.44
N ALA A 18 21.63 17.65 3.66
CA ALA A 18 21.61 16.38 2.96
C ALA A 18 20.29 15.60 3.21
N PRO A 19 19.64 15.06 2.15
CA PRO A 19 18.53 14.15 2.30
C PRO A 19 18.94 12.90 3.09
N LYS A 20 18.00 12.36 3.89
CA LYS A 20 18.20 11.12 4.64
C LYS A 20 17.75 9.93 3.78
N VAL A 21 18.56 9.54 2.83
CA VAL A 21 18.37 8.35 1.97
C VAL A 21 19.69 7.61 1.86
N ASP A 22 19.61 6.31 1.55
CA ASP A 22 20.78 5.45 1.45
C ASP A 22 21.71 5.88 0.31
N ASP A 23 23.02 5.66 0.47
CA ASP A 23 24.03 6.04 -0.54
C ASP A 23 23.80 5.37 -1.89
N SER A 24 23.25 4.16 -1.92
CA SER A 24 22.85 3.45 -3.15
C SER A 24 21.77 4.22 -3.92
N ILE A 25 20.77 4.72 -3.23
CA ILE A 25 19.70 5.55 -3.79
C ILE A 25 20.27 6.87 -4.35
N ILE A 26 21.15 7.52 -3.58
CA ILE A 26 21.83 8.76 -4.04
C ILE A 26 22.60 8.51 -5.34
N LYS A 27 23.35 7.41 -5.42
CA LYS A 27 24.10 7.03 -6.63
C LYS A 27 23.18 6.79 -7.82
N ARG A 28 22.09 6.06 -7.62
CA ARG A 28 21.11 5.77 -8.67
C ARG A 28 20.45 7.04 -9.20
N ILE A 29 20.01 7.94 -8.32
CA ILE A 29 19.41 9.24 -8.72
C ILE A 29 20.41 10.07 -9.54
N LYS A 30 21.67 10.17 -9.08
CA LYS A 30 22.71 10.94 -9.80
C LYS A 30 23.09 10.34 -11.15
N ALA A 31 22.89 9.04 -11.32
CA ALA A 31 23.17 8.35 -12.59
C ALA A 31 22.08 8.55 -13.65
N ILE A 32 20.92 9.11 -13.30
CA ILE A 32 19.86 9.39 -14.28
C ILE A 32 20.33 10.51 -15.22
N ASP A 33 20.45 10.17 -16.50
CA ASP A 33 20.95 11.07 -17.55
C ASP A 33 19.83 11.57 -18.48
N LYS A 34 18.60 11.59 -18.02
CA LYS A 34 17.42 12.04 -18.76
C LYS A 34 16.84 13.28 -18.11
N GLU A 35 16.29 14.19 -18.92
CA GLU A 35 15.48 15.30 -18.44
C GLU A 35 14.12 14.75 -17.99
N LEU A 36 13.82 14.85 -16.69
CA LEU A 36 12.58 14.36 -16.08
C LEU A 36 11.86 15.51 -15.39
N HIS A 37 10.66 15.82 -15.85
CA HIS A 37 9.79 16.81 -15.23
C HIS A 37 8.57 16.11 -14.61
N PHE A 38 8.51 16.09 -13.29
CA PHE A 38 7.42 15.48 -12.53
C PHE A 38 6.42 16.54 -12.05
N GLU A 39 5.14 16.23 -12.22
CA GLU A 39 4.02 16.95 -11.61
C GLU A 39 3.26 15.97 -10.72
N THR A 40 3.08 16.31 -9.44
CA THR A 40 2.34 15.45 -8.50
C THR A 40 1.09 16.13 -8.01
N TYR A 41 -0.05 15.57 -8.32
CA TYR A 41 -1.35 16.02 -7.84
C TYR A 41 -1.67 15.37 -6.49
N VAL A 42 -2.01 16.19 -5.50
CA VAL A 42 -2.18 15.78 -4.10
C VAL A 42 -3.45 16.36 -3.49
N SER A 43 -3.87 15.78 -2.36
CA SER A 43 -4.81 16.40 -1.42
C SER A 43 -4.11 16.67 -0.09
N LEU A 44 -4.40 17.80 0.56
CA LEU A 44 -3.82 18.13 1.86
C LEU A 44 -4.28 17.20 3.00
N THR A 45 -5.28 16.38 2.78
CA THR A 45 -5.77 15.36 3.70
C THR A 45 -5.25 13.95 3.39
N CYS A 46 -4.59 13.77 2.24
CA CYS A 46 -4.03 12.50 1.82
C CYS A 46 -2.79 12.14 2.65
N HIS A 47 -2.78 10.97 3.28
CA HIS A 47 -1.66 10.50 4.08
C HIS A 47 -0.52 9.88 3.26
N ASN A 48 -0.82 9.39 2.06
CA ASN A 48 0.13 8.74 1.16
C ASN A 48 0.87 9.74 0.26
N CYS A 49 0.30 10.94 0.06
CA CYS A 49 0.87 11.97 -0.80
C CYS A 49 2.26 12.46 -0.34
N PRO A 50 2.53 12.67 0.96
CA PRO A 50 3.84 13.13 1.42
C PRO A 50 5.00 12.21 1.06
N ASP A 51 4.81 10.90 1.01
CA ASP A 51 5.86 9.95 0.64
C ASP A 51 6.34 10.17 -0.80
N VAL A 52 5.40 10.34 -1.72
CA VAL A 52 5.68 10.58 -3.14
C VAL A 52 6.28 11.96 -3.36
N VAL A 53 5.70 13.00 -2.74
CA VAL A 53 6.18 14.39 -2.84
C VAL A 53 7.60 14.50 -2.31
N GLN A 54 7.90 13.94 -1.15
CA GLN A 54 9.25 13.97 -0.57
C GLN A 54 10.25 13.20 -1.41
N ALA A 55 9.88 12.03 -1.94
CA ALA A 55 10.74 11.24 -2.83
C ALA A 55 11.13 12.05 -4.09
N LEU A 56 10.17 12.65 -4.77
CA LEU A 56 10.42 13.44 -5.98
C LEU A 56 11.18 14.75 -5.68
N ASN A 57 10.94 15.40 -4.54
CA ASN A 57 11.73 16.53 -4.07
C ASN A 57 13.20 16.12 -3.85
N ILE A 58 13.46 14.97 -3.22
CA ILE A 58 14.83 14.46 -3.02
C ILE A 58 15.49 14.17 -4.36
N MET A 59 14.79 13.54 -5.31
CA MET A 59 15.33 13.30 -6.65
C MET A 59 15.72 14.60 -7.34
N SER A 60 14.88 15.64 -7.26
CA SER A 60 15.15 16.96 -7.86
C SER A 60 16.32 17.69 -7.20
N VAL A 61 16.48 17.59 -5.88
CA VAL A 61 17.62 18.18 -5.16
C VAL A 61 18.94 17.49 -5.51
N LEU A 62 18.92 16.18 -5.72
CA LEU A 62 20.12 15.37 -5.97
C LEU A 62 20.57 15.36 -7.43
N ASN A 63 19.67 15.64 -8.39
CA ASN A 63 19.96 15.61 -9.82
C ASN A 63 19.34 16.83 -10.53
N PRO A 64 20.14 17.74 -11.11
CA PRO A 64 19.66 18.96 -11.77
C PRO A 64 18.85 18.70 -13.05
N LYS A 65 18.88 17.48 -13.60
CA LYS A 65 18.05 17.05 -14.74
C LYS A 65 16.64 16.66 -14.34
N ILE A 66 16.37 16.60 -13.04
CA ILE A 66 15.06 16.24 -12.49
C ILE A 66 14.42 17.47 -11.88
N SER A 67 13.20 17.77 -12.28
CA SER A 67 12.37 18.83 -11.68
C SER A 67 11.05 18.27 -11.18
N HIS A 68 10.50 18.87 -10.13
CA HIS A 68 9.25 18.44 -9.53
C HIS A 68 8.38 19.61 -9.12
N VAL A 69 7.10 19.53 -9.42
CA VAL A 69 6.06 20.47 -8.98
C VAL A 69 4.96 19.69 -8.27
N MET A 70 4.62 20.12 -7.06
CA MET A 70 3.46 19.61 -6.32
C MET A 70 2.26 20.52 -6.55
N ILE A 71 1.11 19.94 -6.89
CA ILE A 71 -0.14 20.65 -7.20
C ILE A 71 -1.24 20.14 -6.26
N GLU A 72 -1.84 21.06 -5.51
CA GLU A 72 -2.94 20.73 -4.61
C GLU A 72 -4.28 20.75 -5.36
N GLY A 73 -4.94 19.58 -5.46
CA GLY A 73 -6.10 19.40 -6.32
C GLY A 73 -7.33 20.22 -5.94
N GLY A 74 -7.52 20.51 -4.66
CA GLY A 74 -8.65 21.33 -4.20
C GLY A 74 -8.55 22.81 -4.62
N MET A 75 -7.30 23.30 -4.79
CA MET A 75 -7.04 24.66 -5.27
C MET A 75 -7.01 24.76 -6.80
N PHE A 76 -6.65 23.69 -7.48
CA PHE A 76 -6.47 23.62 -8.94
C PHE A 76 -7.49 22.67 -9.59
N LYS A 77 -8.78 22.84 -9.24
CA LYS A 77 -9.88 21.98 -9.69
C LYS A 77 -9.97 21.87 -11.22
N ASP A 78 -9.77 22.96 -11.93
CA ASP A 78 -9.81 22.97 -13.40
C ASP A 78 -8.74 22.04 -14.03
N GLU A 79 -7.56 21.95 -13.42
CA GLU A 79 -6.49 21.03 -13.86
C GLU A 79 -6.84 19.57 -13.53
N ILE A 80 -7.40 19.33 -12.34
CA ILE A 80 -7.87 18.00 -11.92
C ILE A 80 -8.92 17.48 -12.90
N GLU A 81 -9.90 18.32 -13.25
CA GLU A 81 -10.97 17.96 -14.20
C GLU A 81 -10.42 17.75 -15.62
N ALA A 82 -9.55 18.65 -16.09
CA ALA A 82 -8.94 18.54 -17.42
C ALA A 82 -8.08 17.29 -17.59
N LYS A 83 -7.35 16.90 -16.54
CA LYS A 83 -6.51 15.68 -16.52
C LYS A 83 -7.27 14.43 -16.03
N LYS A 84 -8.57 14.59 -15.65
CA LYS A 84 -9.45 13.50 -15.17
C LYS A 84 -8.88 12.73 -13.98
N ILE A 85 -8.25 13.44 -13.04
CA ILE A 85 -7.63 12.85 -11.86
C ILE A 85 -8.71 12.51 -10.83
N MET A 86 -8.84 11.23 -10.50
CA MET A 86 -9.84 10.68 -9.56
C MET A 86 -9.22 9.97 -8.38
N ALA A 87 -7.90 9.99 -8.26
CA ALA A 87 -7.14 9.42 -7.13
C ALA A 87 -5.89 10.24 -6.85
N VAL A 88 -5.42 10.26 -5.61
CA VAL A 88 -4.19 10.96 -5.21
C VAL A 88 -3.34 10.08 -4.28
N PRO A 89 -1.99 10.17 -4.38
CA PRO A 89 -1.23 11.00 -5.32
C PRO A 89 -1.29 10.45 -6.75
N THR A 90 -1.38 11.33 -7.74
CA THR A 90 -1.17 10.98 -9.15
C THR A 90 0.02 11.78 -9.68
N VAL A 91 0.96 11.07 -10.30
CA VAL A 91 2.21 11.63 -10.83
C VAL A 91 2.18 11.62 -12.34
N PHE A 92 2.49 12.76 -12.93
CA PHE A 92 2.76 12.91 -14.35
C PHE A 92 4.25 13.08 -14.56
N LEU A 93 4.78 12.46 -15.61
CA LEU A 93 6.15 12.62 -16.06
C LEU A 93 6.16 13.17 -17.49
N ASN A 94 6.76 14.34 -17.66
CA ASN A 94 6.83 15.03 -18.96
C ASN A 94 5.43 15.19 -19.63
N GLY A 95 4.39 15.40 -18.81
CA GLY A 95 3.01 15.61 -19.25
C GLY A 95 2.15 14.36 -19.44
N GLU A 96 2.73 13.16 -19.34
CA GLU A 96 2.02 11.89 -19.42
C GLU A 96 1.82 11.28 -18.02
N GLU A 97 0.69 10.60 -17.79
CA GLU A 97 0.45 9.90 -16.53
C GLU A 97 1.52 8.82 -16.32
N PHE A 98 2.24 8.93 -15.21
CA PHE A 98 3.37 8.07 -14.90
C PHE A 98 3.03 7.04 -13.82
N ALA A 99 2.35 7.48 -12.77
CA ALA A 99 2.02 6.62 -11.63
C ALA A 99 0.83 7.18 -10.86
N SER A 100 0.10 6.31 -10.17
CA SER A 100 -0.94 6.68 -9.23
C SER A 100 -0.86 5.84 -7.96
N GLY A 101 -1.27 6.43 -6.84
CA GLY A 101 -1.16 5.83 -5.52
C GLY A 101 0.21 6.02 -4.88
N ARG A 102 0.38 5.42 -3.70
CA ARG A 102 1.61 5.51 -2.92
C ARG A 102 2.76 4.79 -3.61
N MET A 103 3.90 5.46 -3.71
CA MET A 103 5.14 4.89 -4.23
C MET A 103 6.32 5.29 -3.36
N THR A 104 7.26 4.37 -3.18
CA THR A 104 8.55 4.65 -2.54
C THR A 104 9.52 5.29 -3.52
N ILE A 105 10.59 5.88 -3.00
CA ILE A 105 11.64 6.47 -3.84
C ILE A 105 12.30 5.42 -4.75
N GLU A 106 12.46 4.18 -4.27
CA GLU A 106 12.99 3.06 -5.03
C GLU A 106 12.09 2.72 -6.21
N GLN A 107 10.78 2.62 -5.98
CA GLN A 107 9.79 2.34 -7.03
C GLN A 107 9.75 3.43 -8.09
N LEU A 108 9.81 4.70 -7.68
CA LEU A 108 9.86 5.84 -8.60
C LEU A 108 11.12 5.82 -9.47
N ILE A 109 12.28 5.49 -8.88
CA ILE A 109 13.54 5.35 -9.61
C ILE A 109 13.48 4.15 -10.56
N ASP A 110 12.97 3.00 -10.09
CA ASP A 110 12.87 1.78 -10.88
C ASP A 110 12.00 2.00 -12.13
N GLN A 111 10.89 2.69 -11.98
CA GLN A 111 9.99 3.00 -13.09
C GLN A 111 10.58 4.05 -14.05
N ALA A 112 11.32 5.05 -13.54
CA ALA A 112 11.90 6.11 -14.35
C ALA A 112 13.22 5.73 -15.02
N ALA A 113 14.06 4.90 -14.38
CA ALA A 113 15.44 4.62 -14.78
C ALA A 113 15.77 3.13 -14.90
N GLY A 114 14.85 2.24 -14.50
CA GLY A 114 15.05 0.79 -14.50
C GLY A 114 15.39 0.22 -13.12
N PRO A 115 15.17 -1.08 -12.93
CA PRO A 115 15.32 -1.75 -11.63
C PRO A 115 16.77 -1.80 -11.15
N THR A 116 16.95 -1.99 -9.84
CA THR A 116 18.27 -2.22 -9.22
C THR A 116 18.91 -3.47 -9.81
N SER A 117 20.20 -3.37 -10.17
CA SER A 117 20.95 -4.50 -10.72
C SER A 117 21.11 -5.63 -9.69
N ALA A 118 21.06 -6.89 -10.16
CA ALA A 118 21.36 -8.07 -9.35
C ALA A 118 22.78 -8.02 -8.77
N ASP A 119 23.72 -7.38 -9.46
CA ASP A 119 25.13 -7.28 -9.02
C ASP A 119 25.29 -6.53 -7.70
N GLU A 120 24.35 -5.63 -7.34
CA GLU A 120 24.41 -4.94 -6.05
C GLU A 120 24.22 -5.88 -4.85
N PHE A 121 23.68 -7.07 -5.08
CA PHE A 121 23.42 -8.09 -4.05
C PHE A 121 24.28 -9.33 -4.17
N SER A 122 25.14 -9.42 -5.21
CA SER A 122 25.97 -10.62 -5.49
C SER A 122 27.01 -10.91 -4.39
N ASP A 123 27.48 -9.86 -3.70
CA ASP A 123 28.51 -9.92 -2.68
C ASP A 123 27.97 -9.95 -1.24
N LYS A 124 26.65 -10.19 -1.07
CA LYS A 124 26.06 -10.28 0.26
C LYS A 124 26.52 -11.57 0.95
N ASP A 125 26.95 -11.43 2.21
CA ASP A 125 27.28 -12.54 3.07
C ASP A 125 26.06 -13.45 3.34
N ILE A 126 26.31 -14.69 3.73
CA ILE A 126 25.26 -15.60 4.19
C ILE A 126 24.66 -15.05 5.49
N PHE A 127 23.36 -14.78 5.48
CA PHE A 127 22.64 -14.36 6.66
C PHE A 127 22.37 -15.54 7.61
N ASP A 128 22.40 -15.31 8.91
CA ASP A 128 21.85 -16.30 9.85
C ASP A 128 20.33 -16.32 9.78
N VAL A 129 19.71 -15.12 9.66
CA VAL A 129 18.27 -14.93 9.49
C VAL A 129 18.02 -13.95 8.34
N LEU A 130 17.23 -14.36 7.37
CA LEU A 130 16.72 -13.49 6.32
C LEU A 130 15.21 -13.28 6.50
N VAL A 131 14.79 -12.06 6.79
CA VAL A 131 13.38 -11.67 6.90
C VAL A 131 12.88 -11.21 5.53
N VAL A 132 11.75 -11.75 5.06
CA VAL A 132 11.14 -11.36 3.80
C VAL A 132 9.83 -10.62 4.09
N GLY A 133 9.85 -9.32 3.97
CA GLY A 133 8.75 -8.41 4.27
C GLY A 133 9.11 -7.32 5.28
N GLY A 134 8.69 -6.09 5.03
CA GLY A 134 9.02 -4.88 5.81
C GLY A 134 7.86 -4.31 6.65
N GLY A 135 6.79 -5.08 6.86
CA GLY A 135 5.68 -4.73 7.72
C GLY A 135 5.99 -4.91 9.22
N PRO A 136 5.02 -4.70 10.13
CA PRO A 136 5.21 -4.83 11.58
C PRO A 136 5.81 -6.18 12.00
N ALA A 137 5.34 -7.29 11.43
CA ALA A 137 5.83 -8.63 11.74
C ALA A 137 7.32 -8.79 11.36
N GLY A 138 7.70 -8.34 10.15
CA GLY A 138 9.09 -8.41 9.68
C GLY A 138 10.04 -7.55 10.51
N ASN A 139 9.66 -6.34 10.80
CA ASN A 139 10.44 -5.45 11.65
C ASN A 139 10.62 -6.03 13.07
N SER A 140 9.54 -6.60 13.64
CA SER A 140 9.62 -7.28 14.93
C SER A 140 10.61 -8.45 14.89
N ALA A 141 10.52 -9.32 13.89
CA ALA A 141 11.44 -10.43 13.70
C ALA A 141 12.90 -9.96 13.59
N ALA A 142 13.16 -8.94 12.76
CA ALA A 142 14.50 -8.40 12.57
C ALA A 142 15.08 -7.78 13.84
N ILE A 143 14.28 -6.98 14.58
CA ILE A 143 14.70 -6.40 15.86
C ILE A 143 15.11 -7.50 16.84
N TYR A 144 14.26 -8.52 17.03
CA TYR A 144 14.54 -9.58 18.01
C TYR A 144 15.73 -10.46 17.63
N ALA A 145 15.94 -10.73 16.34
CA ALA A 145 17.12 -11.44 15.85
C ALA A 145 18.39 -10.61 16.06
N ALA A 146 18.40 -9.36 15.60
CA ALA A 146 19.56 -8.48 15.69
C ALA A 146 19.95 -8.15 17.14
N ARG A 147 18.98 -8.00 18.05
CA ARG A 147 19.25 -7.82 19.50
C ARG A 147 20.01 -8.98 20.13
N LYS A 148 19.92 -10.18 19.57
CA LYS A 148 20.69 -11.35 20.00
C LYS A 148 22.07 -11.46 19.32
N GLY A 149 22.43 -10.47 18.50
CA GLY A 149 23.70 -10.48 17.74
C GLY A 149 23.68 -11.41 16.54
N ILE A 150 22.50 -11.83 16.07
CA ILE A 150 22.32 -12.69 14.91
C ILE A 150 22.50 -11.84 13.65
N ASN A 151 23.30 -12.31 12.67
CA ASN A 151 23.44 -11.65 11.37
C ASN A 151 22.14 -11.69 10.60
N THR A 152 21.47 -10.52 10.50
CA THR A 152 20.09 -10.40 10.02
C THR A 152 20.02 -9.54 8.78
N GLY A 153 19.43 -10.09 7.70
CA GLY A 153 19.03 -9.35 6.51
C GLY A 153 17.51 -9.19 6.42
N MET A 154 17.05 -8.15 5.73
CA MET A 154 15.64 -7.94 5.38
C MET A 154 15.50 -7.66 3.90
N VAL A 155 14.58 -8.36 3.24
CA VAL A 155 14.10 -8.04 1.88
C VAL A 155 12.79 -7.28 2.00
N VAL A 156 12.73 -6.07 1.50
CA VAL A 156 11.60 -5.16 1.71
C VAL A 156 11.18 -4.53 0.38
N GLU A 157 10.00 -4.88 -0.12
CA GLU A 157 9.42 -4.24 -1.30
C GLU A 157 8.98 -2.80 -0.96
N THR A 158 8.11 -2.68 0.04
CA THR A 158 7.63 -1.39 0.57
C THR A 158 7.80 -1.41 2.09
N TYR A 159 8.60 -0.48 2.62
CA TYR A 159 8.82 -0.38 4.06
C TYR A 159 7.55 0.04 4.79
N GLY A 160 7.23 -0.65 5.89
CA GLY A 160 6.01 -0.43 6.67
C GLY A 160 4.82 -1.26 6.20
N GLY A 161 4.85 -1.76 4.95
CA GLY A 161 3.77 -2.58 4.39
C GLY A 161 2.43 -1.83 4.42
N GLN A 162 1.33 -2.57 4.51
CA GLN A 162 -0.04 -2.03 4.45
C GLN A 162 -0.40 -1.11 5.63
N VAL A 163 0.32 -1.16 6.75
CA VAL A 163 0.11 -0.23 7.87
C VAL A 163 0.32 1.22 7.44
N MET A 164 1.15 1.46 6.43
CA MET A 164 1.36 2.81 5.88
C MET A 164 0.08 3.42 5.27
N ASP A 165 -0.86 2.59 4.86
CA ASP A 165 -2.14 3.03 4.28
C ASP A 165 -3.24 3.17 5.35
N THR A 166 -2.94 2.85 6.63
CA THR A 166 -3.88 2.94 7.74
C THR A 166 -3.83 4.32 8.39
N VAL A 167 -4.95 5.03 8.38
CA VAL A 167 -5.05 6.41 8.90
C VAL A 167 -5.09 6.42 10.42
N GLY A 168 -5.99 5.66 11.02
CA GLY A 168 -6.18 5.59 12.47
C GLY A 168 -5.93 4.19 13.00
N ILE A 169 -5.07 4.07 14.00
CA ILE A 169 -4.78 2.83 14.72
C ILE A 169 -5.12 3.06 16.19
N GLU A 170 -6.20 2.44 16.66
CA GLU A 170 -6.70 2.56 18.05
C GLU A 170 -6.62 1.23 18.81
N ASN A 171 -6.29 0.13 18.11
CA ASN A 171 -6.26 -1.24 18.65
C ASN A 171 -4.86 -1.70 19.06
N MET A 172 -3.86 -0.82 19.05
CA MET A 172 -2.51 -1.15 19.51
C MET A 172 -2.38 -0.89 21.01
N ILE A 173 -2.13 -1.95 21.78
CA ILE A 173 -1.95 -1.85 23.24
C ILE A 173 -0.82 -0.87 23.56
N GLY A 174 -1.10 0.09 24.46
CA GLY A 174 -0.16 1.13 24.89
C GLY A 174 -0.14 2.37 24.02
N THR A 175 -0.89 2.38 22.91
CA THR A 175 -1.03 3.54 22.02
C THR A 175 -2.52 3.81 21.79
N PRO A 176 -3.14 4.76 22.50
CA PRO A 176 -4.58 5.02 22.37
C PRO A 176 -5.00 5.42 20.96
N TYR A 177 -4.13 6.13 20.24
CA TYR A 177 -4.30 6.53 18.85
C TYR A 177 -2.95 6.82 18.22
N THR A 178 -2.77 6.37 16.98
CA THR A 178 -1.64 6.75 16.11
C THR A 178 -2.04 6.61 14.64
N GLU A 179 -1.24 7.17 13.76
CA GLU A 179 -1.35 6.99 12.31
C GLU A 179 -0.35 5.94 11.84
N GLY A 180 -0.68 5.16 10.82
CA GLY A 180 0.18 4.10 10.31
C GLY A 180 1.58 4.57 9.92
N PRO A 181 1.75 5.62 9.11
CA PRO A 181 3.07 6.17 8.78
C PRO A 181 3.86 6.59 10.01
N LYS A 182 3.21 7.16 11.02
CA LYS A 182 3.84 7.59 12.26
C LYS A 182 4.33 6.42 13.11
N LEU A 183 3.51 5.37 13.20
CA LEU A 183 3.89 4.12 13.84
C LEU A 183 5.10 3.49 13.16
N MET A 184 5.04 3.38 11.82
CA MET A 184 6.13 2.73 11.07
C MET A 184 7.41 3.55 11.06
N ALA A 185 7.35 4.88 11.11
CA ALA A 185 8.54 5.72 11.31
C ALA A 185 9.23 5.46 12.67
N GLN A 186 8.44 5.23 13.75
CA GLN A 186 8.99 4.83 15.05
C GLN A 186 9.61 3.44 15.01
N VAL A 187 8.97 2.49 14.33
CA VAL A 187 9.46 1.12 14.14
C VAL A 187 10.76 1.13 13.32
N GLU A 188 10.83 1.91 12.25
CA GLU A 188 12.06 2.07 11.44
C GLU A 188 13.20 2.66 12.28
N ALA A 189 12.93 3.70 13.07
CA ALA A 189 13.91 4.27 13.98
C ALA A 189 14.41 3.24 14.99
N HIS A 190 13.57 2.27 15.41
CA HIS A 190 13.97 1.19 16.31
C HIS A 190 14.82 0.13 15.60
N VAL A 191 14.46 -0.31 14.39
CA VAL A 191 15.29 -1.26 13.61
C VAL A 191 16.66 -0.67 13.33
N ASN A 192 16.73 0.60 12.96
CA ASN A 192 17.98 1.30 12.65
C ASN A 192 18.95 1.47 13.84
N GLN A 193 18.52 1.14 15.07
CA GLN A 193 19.44 1.06 16.21
C GLN A 193 20.30 -0.22 16.20
N TYR A 194 19.94 -1.19 15.37
CA TYR A 194 20.63 -2.46 15.23
C TYR A 194 21.28 -2.59 13.85
N LYS A 195 22.24 -3.51 13.74
CA LYS A 195 22.89 -3.82 12.46
C LYS A 195 22.03 -4.81 11.67
N VAL A 196 20.97 -4.32 11.06
CA VAL A 196 20.13 -5.08 10.12
C VAL A 196 20.46 -4.59 8.71
N ASP A 197 20.77 -5.52 7.80
CA ASP A 197 20.99 -5.20 6.39
C ASP A 197 19.64 -5.17 5.66
N ILE A 198 19.10 -3.96 5.43
CA ILE A 198 17.78 -3.75 4.85
C ILE A 198 17.92 -3.49 3.34
N MET A 199 17.43 -4.40 2.52
CA MET A 199 17.39 -4.31 1.06
C MET A 199 16.03 -3.79 0.63
N LYS A 200 15.88 -2.46 0.53
CA LYS A 200 14.64 -1.78 0.15
C LYS A 200 14.38 -1.85 -1.35
N GLY A 201 13.11 -1.77 -1.76
CA GLY A 201 12.69 -1.84 -3.16
C GLY A 201 12.89 -3.21 -3.79
N GLN A 202 13.08 -4.27 -2.97
CA GLN A 202 13.36 -5.61 -3.44
C GLN A 202 12.19 -6.55 -3.16
N ARG A 203 11.75 -7.28 -4.18
CA ARG A 203 10.67 -8.25 -4.10
C ARG A 203 11.21 -9.67 -4.26
N ALA A 204 10.79 -10.56 -3.37
CA ALA A 204 11.09 -11.98 -3.47
C ALA A 204 10.27 -12.62 -4.59
N LYS A 205 10.91 -13.42 -5.44
CA LYS A 205 10.33 -14.15 -6.56
C LYS A 205 10.17 -15.63 -6.28
N SER A 206 11.16 -16.24 -5.60
CA SER A 206 11.09 -17.66 -5.24
C SER A 206 11.90 -17.95 -3.98
N ILE A 207 11.58 -19.07 -3.32
CA ILE A 207 12.34 -19.59 -2.18
C ILE A 207 12.62 -21.08 -2.40
N ARG A 208 13.83 -21.51 -2.11
CA ARG A 208 14.25 -22.91 -2.19
C ARG A 208 15.09 -23.27 -0.97
N LYS A 209 15.04 -24.53 -0.55
CA LYS A 209 15.95 -25.08 0.44
C LYS A 209 16.87 -26.11 -0.24
N ASN A 210 18.17 -25.83 -0.19
CA ASN A 210 19.25 -26.74 -0.45
C ASN A 210 20.01 -26.96 0.89
N ASP A 211 21.32 -26.81 0.90
CA ASP A 211 22.10 -26.75 2.16
C ASP A 211 21.76 -25.49 2.97
N LEU A 212 21.44 -24.41 2.26
CA LEU A 212 20.96 -23.13 2.80
C LEU A 212 19.57 -22.81 2.21
N ILE A 213 18.88 -21.87 2.84
CA ILE A 213 17.70 -21.23 2.25
C ILE A 213 18.20 -20.24 1.20
N GLU A 214 17.67 -20.34 0.00
CA GLU A 214 17.95 -19.43 -1.11
C GLU A 214 16.67 -18.68 -1.46
N VAL A 215 16.70 -17.33 -1.41
CA VAL A 215 15.63 -16.44 -1.83
C VAL A 215 16.09 -15.71 -3.08
N GLU A 216 15.43 -16.00 -4.21
CA GLU A 216 15.63 -15.29 -5.47
C GLU A 216 14.77 -14.03 -5.48
N LEU A 217 15.35 -12.91 -5.88
CA LEU A 217 14.65 -11.63 -6.05
C LEU A 217 14.18 -11.46 -7.50
N GLU A 218 13.21 -10.57 -7.72
CA GLU A 218 12.68 -10.25 -9.05
C GLU A 218 13.78 -9.77 -10.03
N ASN A 219 14.82 -9.09 -9.54
CA ASN A 219 15.96 -8.64 -10.33
C ASN A 219 16.97 -9.76 -10.65
N GLY A 220 16.73 -11.00 -10.20
CA GLY A 220 17.57 -12.17 -10.44
C GLY A 220 18.66 -12.41 -9.42
N ALA A 221 18.84 -11.54 -8.42
CA ALA A 221 19.79 -11.80 -7.33
C ALA A 221 19.32 -12.96 -6.44
N VAL A 222 20.25 -13.73 -5.89
CA VAL A 222 19.97 -14.84 -4.98
C VAL A 222 20.64 -14.58 -3.64
N LEU A 223 19.82 -14.41 -2.61
CA LEU A 223 20.28 -14.24 -1.24
C LEU A 223 20.28 -15.58 -0.52
N LYS A 224 21.31 -15.82 0.30
CA LYS A 224 21.48 -17.08 1.04
C LYS A 224 21.37 -16.84 2.54
N ALA A 225 20.66 -17.74 3.22
CA ALA A 225 20.50 -17.68 4.66
C ALA A 225 20.45 -19.08 5.30
N LYS A 226 20.77 -19.17 6.59
CA LYS A 226 20.58 -20.41 7.37
C LYS A 226 19.09 -20.63 7.67
N THR A 227 18.36 -19.52 7.94
CA THR A 227 16.92 -19.53 8.20
C THR A 227 16.24 -18.34 7.51
N ALA A 228 14.97 -18.48 7.17
CA ALA A 228 14.14 -17.40 6.63
C ALA A 228 12.86 -17.21 7.45
N ILE A 229 12.39 -15.97 7.56
CA ILE A 229 11.11 -15.63 8.17
C ILE A 229 10.27 -14.90 7.14
N LEU A 230 9.16 -15.50 6.71
CA LEU A 230 8.24 -14.95 5.74
C LEU A 230 7.23 -14.05 6.46
N THR A 231 7.24 -12.76 6.14
CA THR A 231 6.37 -11.74 6.73
C THR A 231 5.81 -10.81 5.65
N VAL A 232 5.47 -11.42 4.51
CA VAL A 232 5.09 -10.71 3.28
C VAL A 232 3.71 -10.04 3.35
N GLY A 233 2.96 -10.26 4.42
CA GLY A 233 1.68 -9.62 4.66
C GLY A 233 0.61 -9.97 3.63
N ALA A 234 -0.32 -9.02 3.43
CA ALA A 234 -1.45 -9.16 2.53
C ALA A 234 -1.72 -7.84 1.80
N HIS A 235 -2.57 -7.87 0.77
CA HIS A 235 -3.04 -6.69 0.03
C HIS A 235 -4.56 -6.69 -0.09
N TRP A 236 -5.15 -5.56 -0.49
CA TRP A 236 -6.58 -5.42 -0.67
C TRP A 236 -7.13 -6.41 -1.70
N ARG A 237 -8.26 -7.00 -1.38
CA ARG A 237 -8.97 -7.91 -2.28
C ARG A 237 -9.73 -7.11 -3.33
N ASN A 238 -9.65 -7.54 -4.59
CA ASN A 238 -10.48 -7.05 -5.68
C ASN A 238 -11.84 -7.76 -5.69
N VAL A 239 -12.88 -7.06 -6.15
CA VAL A 239 -14.21 -7.66 -6.39
C VAL A 239 -14.17 -8.61 -7.59
N ASN A 240 -13.27 -8.35 -8.55
CA ASN A 240 -13.09 -9.06 -9.81
C ASN A 240 -14.35 -9.04 -10.70
N VAL A 241 -14.95 -7.86 -10.83
CA VAL A 241 -16.09 -7.62 -11.73
C VAL A 241 -15.68 -6.74 -12.93
N PRO A 242 -16.41 -6.82 -14.06
CA PRO A 242 -16.20 -5.91 -15.18
C PRO A 242 -16.20 -4.44 -14.74
N GLY A 243 -15.26 -3.67 -15.24
CA GLY A 243 -15.08 -2.25 -14.94
C GLY A 243 -14.23 -1.94 -13.69
N GLU A 244 -13.99 -2.89 -12.79
CA GLU A 244 -13.16 -2.62 -11.60
C GLU A 244 -11.75 -2.17 -11.98
N GLU A 245 -11.07 -2.90 -12.85
CA GLU A 245 -9.70 -2.55 -13.27
C GLU A 245 -9.67 -1.39 -14.26
N GLU A 246 -10.65 -1.30 -15.16
CA GLU A 246 -10.78 -0.23 -16.15
C GLU A 246 -10.93 1.15 -15.50
N PHE A 247 -11.71 1.21 -14.41
CA PHE A 247 -11.98 2.45 -13.67
C PHE A 247 -11.13 2.59 -12.41
N ARG A 248 -10.11 1.75 -12.21
CA ARG A 248 -9.12 1.97 -11.15
C ARG A 248 -8.47 3.33 -11.34
N THR A 249 -8.42 4.14 -10.28
CA THR A 249 -7.99 5.56 -10.30
C THR A 249 -8.90 6.52 -11.10
N LYS A 250 -9.99 6.00 -11.66
CA LYS A 250 -11.02 6.78 -12.38
C LYS A 250 -12.39 6.67 -11.71
N GLY A 251 -12.39 6.56 -10.40
CA GLY A 251 -13.58 6.41 -9.56
C GLY A 251 -13.62 5.10 -8.77
N VAL A 252 -12.79 4.08 -9.08
CA VAL A 252 -12.61 2.89 -8.24
C VAL A 252 -11.34 3.03 -7.42
N THR A 253 -11.45 2.88 -6.11
CA THR A 253 -10.34 3.05 -5.14
C THR A 253 -10.49 2.14 -3.92
N ASN A 254 -9.40 1.97 -3.15
CA ASN A 254 -9.37 1.24 -1.89
C ASN A 254 -9.05 2.16 -0.68
N CYS A 255 -8.81 3.46 -0.91
CA CYS A 255 -8.41 4.37 0.16
C CYS A 255 -9.44 5.50 0.36
N PRO A 256 -10.42 5.35 1.28
CA PRO A 256 -11.42 6.39 1.53
C PRO A 256 -10.82 7.71 2.02
N HIS A 257 -9.76 7.66 2.81
CA HIS A 257 -9.11 8.87 3.33
C HIS A 257 -8.25 9.60 2.28
N CYS A 258 -7.64 8.85 1.34
CA CYS A 258 -6.85 9.45 0.28
C CYS A 258 -7.76 10.17 -0.73
N ASP A 259 -8.71 9.43 -1.24
CA ASP A 259 -9.50 9.81 -2.41
C ASP A 259 -10.88 10.38 -2.05
N GLY A 260 -11.40 10.09 -0.85
CA GLY A 260 -12.70 10.58 -0.36
C GLY A 260 -12.94 12.08 -0.61
N PRO A 261 -11.99 12.98 -0.36
CA PRO A 261 -12.16 14.41 -0.63
C PRO A 261 -12.46 14.76 -2.10
N LEU A 262 -12.07 13.92 -3.07
CA LEU A 262 -12.38 14.11 -4.49
C LEU A 262 -13.86 13.82 -4.82
N PHE A 263 -14.55 13.17 -3.88
CA PHE A 263 -15.97 12.81 -3.99
C PHE A 263 -16.88 13.67 -3.11
N GLU A 264 -16.41 14.85 -2.68
CA GLU A 264 -17.22 15.80 -1.93
C GLU A 264 -18.48 16.18 -2.71
N GLY A 265 -19.65 15.96 -2.08
CA GLY A 265 -20.95 16.26 -2.67
C GLY A 265 -21.44 15.28 -3.74
N LYS A 266 -20.69 14.18 -4.00
CA LYS A 266 -21.02 13.13 -4.97
C LYS A 266 -21.69 11.92 -4.28
N ASP A 267 -22.35 11.09 -5.08
CA ASP A 267 -22.88 9.80 -4.63
C ASP A 267 -21.79 8.73 -4.80
N VAL A 268 -21.55 7.89 -3.78
CA VAL A 268 -20.52 6.88 -3.79
C VAL A 268 -21.02 5.55 -3.25
N ALA A 269 -20.33 4.44 -3.60
CA ALA A 269 -20.56 3.14 -3.01
C ALA A 269 -19.33 2.67 -2.22
N VAL A 270 -19.57 1.94 -1.12
CA VAL A 270 -18.58 1.13 -0.42
C VAL A 270 -18.98 -0.33 -0.59
N ILE A 271 -18.12 -1.15 -1.15
CA ILE A 271 -18.31 -2.60 -1.26
C ILE A 271 -17.66 -3.27 -0.05
N GLY A 272 -18.47 -3.92 0.79
CA GLY A 272 -18.06 -4.62 2.00
C GLY A 272 -18.70 -4.08 3.27
N GLY A 273 -19.25 -4.97 4.09
CA GLY A 273 -19.94 -4.69 5.36
C GLY A 273 -19.21 -5.20 6.61
N GLY A 274 -17.89 -5.44 6.51
CA GLY A 274 -17.02 -5.65 7.66
C GLY A 274 -16.57 -4.33 8.30
N ASN A 275 -15.71 -4.39 9.33
CA ASN A 275 -15.24 -3.20 10.07
C ASN A 275 -14.69 -2.13 9.10
N SER A 276 -13.74 -2.48 8.24
CA SER A 276 -13.13 -1.54 7.31
C SER A 276 -14.14 -0.86 6.36
N GLY A 277 -15.13 -1.63 5.86
CA GLY A 277 -16.17 -1.07 4.97
C GLY A 277 -17.11 -0.13 5.69
N ILE A 278 -17.50 -0.45 6.93
CA ILE A 278 -18.39 0.40 7.71
C ILE A 278 -17.66 1.65 8.21
N GLU A 279 -16.40 1.55 8.63
CA GLU A 279 -15.56 2.71 8.95
C GLU A 279 -15.43 3.64 7.74
N ALA A 280 -15.09 3.08 6.56
CA ALA A 280 -15.03 3.83 5.31
C ALA A 280 -16.35 4.56 4.99
N ALA A 281 -17.48 3.88 5.16
CA ALA A 281 -18.80 4.48 4.91
C ALA A 281 -19.12 5.62 5.89
N ILE A 282 -18.74 5.49 7.16
CA ILE A 282 -18.92 6.54 8.18
C ILE A 282 -18.08 7.78 7.82
N ASP A 283 -16.82 7.58 7.42
CA ASP A 283 -15.92 8.67 7.05
C ASP A 283 -16.39 9.38 5.78
N LEU A 284 -16.74 8.61 4.75
CA LEU A 284 -17.26 9.16 3.49
C LEU A 284 -18.58 9.90 3.68
N ALA A 285 -19.42 9.51 4.63
CA ALA A 285 -20.67 10.20 4.93
C ALA A 285 -20.48 11.65 5.39
N GLY A 286 -19.29 11.98 5.89
CA GLY A 286 -18.91 13.36 6.25
C GLY A 286 -18.61 14.26 5.04
N LEU A 287 -18.40 13.70 3.85
CA LEU A 287 -17.96 14.39 2.63
C LEU A 287 -18.94 14.20 1.47
N ALA A 288 -19.32 12.95 1.22
CA ALA A 288 -20.17 12.58 0.11
C ALA A 288 -21.61 13.03 0.31
N LYS A 289 -22.33 13.25 -0.80
CA LYS A 289 -23.77 13.53 -0.77
C LYS A 289 -24.55 12.33 -0.27
N HIS A 290 -24.24 11.13 -0.78
CA HIS A 290 -24.83 9.87 -0.33
C HIS A 290 -23.81 8.72 -0.43
N VAL A 291 -23.88 7.78 0.52
CA VAL A 291 -23.03 6.58 0.56
C VAL A 291 -23.91 5.33 0.52
N TYR A 292 -23.70 4.46 -0.49
CA TYR A 292 -24.32 3.14 -0.57
C TYR A 292 -23.33 2.10 -0.06
N VAL A 293 -23.68 1.34 0.98
CA VAL A 293 -22.90 0.18 1.43
C VAL A 293 -23.48 -1.08 0.80
N LEU A 294 -22.70 -1.77 -0.04
CA LEU A 294 -23.09 -3.02 -0.67
C LEU A 294 -22.43 -4.19 0.05
N GLU A 295 -23.23 -4.98 0.78
CA GLU A 295 -22.76 -6.18 1.48
C GLU A 295 -23.32 -7.45 0.81
N PHE A 296 -22.40 -8.36 0.45
CA PHE A 296 -22.75 -9.63 -0.19
C PHE A 296 -23.57 -10.56 0.70
N LEU A 297 -23.32 -10.53 2.01
CA LEU A 297 -24.01 -11.38 3.00
C LEU A 297 -25.37 -10.77 3.39
N PRO A 298 -26.26 -11.56 4.00
CA PRO A 298 -27.56 -11.07 4.46
C PRO A 298 -27.46 -10.13 5.67
N GLU A 299 -26.31 -10.02 6.31
CA GLU A 299 -26.05 -9.18 7.49
C GLU A 299 -24.64 -8.58 7.45
N LEU A 300 -24.47 -7.43 8.08
CA LEU A 300 -23.16 -6.83 8.29
C LEU A 300 -22.31 -7.69 9.23
N LYS A 301 -20.99 -7.71 8.99
CA LYS A 301 -20.01 -8.42 9.84
C LYS A 301 -19.16 -7.46 10.68
N ALA A 302 -19.41 -6.16 10.59
CA ALA A 302 -18.78 -5.16 11.44
C ALA A 302 -19.19 -5.28 12.91
N ASP A 303 -18.38 -4.74 13.80
CA ASP A 303 -18.68 -4.64 15.22
C ASP A 303 -19.97 -3.84 15.45
N GLN A 304 -20.74 -4.21 16.50
CA GLN A 304 -22.07 -3.61 16.75
C GLN A 304 -22.00 -2.08 16.88
N VAL A 305 -20.95 -1.56 17.51
CA VAL A 305 -20.75 -0.11 17.66
C VAL A 305 -20.67 0.60 16.31
N LEU A 306 -20.01 -0.02 15.33
CA LEU A 306 -19.90 0.53 13.97
C LEU A 306 -21.24 0.42 13.22
N GLN A 307 -21.96 -0.71 13.39
CA GLN A 307 -23.29 -0.88 12.82
C GLN A 307 -24.27 0.17 13.36
N ASP A 308 -24.28 0.41 14.66
CA ASP A 308 -25.15 1.42 15.29
C ASP A 308 -24.83 2.83 14.75
N ARG A 309 -23.55 3.15 14.57
CA ARG A 309 -23.12 4.44 14.02
C ARG A 309 -23.53 4.62 12.56
N VAL A 310 -23.32 3.64 11.70
CA VAL A 310 -23.65 3.76 10.27
C VAL A 310 -25.16 3.86 10.05
N HIS A 311 -25.97 3.12 10.82
CA HIS A 311 -27.43 3.19 10.72
C HIS A 311 -28.01 4.51 11.25
N ALA A 312 -27.30 5.26 12.09
CA ALA A 312 -27.72 6.59 12.54
C ALA A 312 -27.49 7.69 11.49
N LEU A 313 -26.74 7.43 10.43
CA LEU A 313 -26.42 8.39 9.39
C LEU A 313 -27.55 8.48 8.34
N LYS A 314 -28.03 9.69 8.06
CA LYS A 314 -29.18 9.92 7.16
C LYS A 314 -28.82 9.79 5.67
N ASN A 315 -27.54 9.99 5.34
CA ASN A 315 -27.01 9.92 3.98
C ASN A 315 -26.25 8.61 3.70
N VAL A 316 -26.53 7.58 4.48
CA VAL A 316 -25.99 6.22 4.24
C VAL A 316 -27.13 5.24 4.03
N THR A 317 -27.05 4.44 2.98
CA THR A 317 -27.96 3.32 2.72
C THR A 317 -27.20 2.02 2.73
N VAL A 318 -27.54 1.12 3.65
CA VAL A 318 -26.95 -0.24 3.72
C VAL A 318 -27.84 -1.20 2.92
N ILE A 319 -27.24 -1.89 1.96
CA ILE A 319 -27.87 -2.86 1.09
C ILE A 319 -27.17 -4.21 1.29
N THR A 320 -27.83 -5.13 1.98
CA THR A 320 -27.35 -6.51 2.18
C THR A 320 -27.82 -7.42 1.05
N ASN A 321 -27.30 -8.65 0.98
CA ASN A 321 -27.51 -9.58 -0.13
C ASN A 321 -27.11 -9.02 -1.52
N ALA A 322 -26.28 -8.01 -1.58
CA ALA A 322 -25.91 -7.31 -2.80
C ALA A 322 -24.65 -7.95 -3.44
N ALA A 323 -24.83 -8.78 -4.44
CA ALA A 323 -23.72 -9.30 -5.24
C ALA A 323 -23.36 -8.26 -6.31
N THR A 324 -22.28 -7.54 -6.14
CA THR A 324 -21.77 -6.61 -7.15
C THR A 324 -21.55 -7.34 -8.47
N LYS A 325 -22.08 -6.80 -9.58
CA LYS A 325 -22.05 -7.41 -10.91
C LYS A 325 -21.10 -6.70 -11.87
N ALA A 326 -21.15 -5.38 -11.92
CA ALA A 326 -20.29 -4.59 -12.78
C ALA A 326 -20.23 -3.13 -12.29
N ILE A 327 -19.12 -2.48 -12.63
CA ILE A 327 -18.91 -1.04 -12.51
C ILE A 327 -18.87 -0.49 -13.92
N THR A 328 -19.64 0.55 -14.22
CA THR A 328 -19.80 1.07 -15.57
C THR A 328 -19.61 2.57 -15.64
N GLY A 329 -19.18 3.03 -16.80
CA GLY A 329 -18.95 4.45 -17.10
C GLY A 329 -18.40 4.60 -18.50
N THR A 330 -18.03 5.81 -18.86
CA THR A 330 -17.35 6.10 -20.13
C THR A 330 -15.89 6.43 -19.91
N GLU A 331 -15.58 7.53 -19.24
CA GLU A 331 -14.22 7.96 -18.91
C GLU A 331 -13.90 7.75 -17.41
N GLN A 332 -14.93 7.70 -16.59
CA GLN A 332 -14.89 7.49 -15.15
C GLN A 332 -16.10 6.68 -14.71
N VAL A 333 -16.18 6.32 -13.45
CA VAL A 333 -17.35 5.63 -12.86
C VAL A 333 -18.59 6.50 -12.99
N GLU A 334 -19.67 5.92 -13.52
CA GLU A 334 -21.00 6.55 -13.64
C GLU A 334 -22.09 5.73 -12.95
N ALA A 335 -21.86 4.42 -12.78
CA ALA A 335 -22.80 3.54 -12.08
C ALA A 335 -22.16 2.25 -11.58
N ILE A 336 -22.83 1.62 -10.61
CA ILE A 336 -22.56 0.25 -10.16
C ILE A 336 -23.84 -0.58 -10.26
N SER A 337 -23.73 -1.80 -10.76
CA SER A 337 -24.84 -2.76 -10.78
C SER A 337 -24.59 -3.91 -9.79
N TYR A 338 -25.66 -4.37 -9.17
CA TYR A 338 -25.64 -5.54 -8.29
C TYR A 338 -26.90 -6.38 -8.46
N VAL A 339 -26.81 -7.64 -8.08
CA VAL A 339 -27.95 -8.56 -8.01
C VAL A 339 -28.32 -8.75 -6.54
N ASP A 340 -29.57 -8.51 -6.19
CA ASP A 340 -30.11 -8.91 -4.89
C ASP A 340 -30.19 -10.46 -4.84
N ARG A 341 -29.39 -11.07 -4.00
CA ARG A 341 -29.28 -12.53 -3.87
C ARG A 341 -30.53 -13.19 -3.28
N ALA A 342 -31.40 -12.43 -2.62
CA ALA A 342 -32.64 -12.94 -2.04
C ALA A 342 -33.76 -12.98 -3.08
N THR A 343 -33.83 -12.00 -3.98
CA THR A 343 -34.90 -11.87 -5.00
C THR A 343 -34.42 -12.25 -6.40
N ASN A 344 -33.10 -12.29 -6.62
CA ASN A 344 -32.46 -12.42 -7.93
C ASN A 344 -32.77 -11.28 -8.90
N GLU A 345 -33.15 -10.12 -8.37
CA GLU A 345 -33.38 -8.89 -9.15
C GLU A 345 -32.09 -8.12 -9.34
N GLU A 346 -31.91 -7.54 -10.53
CA GLU A 346 -30.77 -6.69 -10.84
C GLU A 346 -31.12 -5.22 -10.58
N HIS A 347 -30.20 -4.52 -9.90
CA HIS A 347 -30.32 -3.11 -9.56
C HIS A 347 -29.11 -2.35 -10.06
N THR A 348 -29.32 -1.07 -10.41
CA THR A 348 -28.23 -0.16 -10.80
C THR A 348 -28.34 1.13 -9.99
N LEU A 349 -27.21 1.56 -9.44
CA LEU A 349 -27.07 2.82 -8.72
C LEU A 349 -26.19 3.76 -9.54
N ALA A 350 -26.70 4.93 -9.87
CA ALA A 350 -25.92 6.00 -10.47
C ALA A 350 -25.06 6.65 -9.36
N LEU A 351 -23.74 6.70 -9.58
CA LEU A 351 -22.77 7.23 -8.62
C LEU A 351 -21.42 7.50 -9.31
N GLU A 352 -20.57 8.27 -8.66
CA GLU A 352 -19.31 8.72 -9.24
C GLU A 352 -18.08 8.03 -8.62
N GLY A 353 -18.25 7.26 -7.53
CA GLY A 353 -17.13 6.59 -6.87
C GLY A 353 -17.47 5.26 -6.23
N VAL A 354 -16.52 4.32 -6.27
CA VAL A 354 -16.63 2.98 -5.65
C VAL A 354 -15.41 2.71 -4.80
N PHE A 355 -15.62 2.47 -3.51
CA PHE A 355 -14.59 2.14 -2.54
C PHE A 355 -14.65 0.66 -2.19
N VAL A 356 -13.62 -0.11 -2.55
CA VAL A 356 -13.59 -1.56 -2.36
C VAL A 356 -12.97 -1.91 -1.02
N GLN A 357 -13.76 -2.51 -0.10
CA GLN A 357 -13.40 -2.80 1.29
C GLN A 357 -13.80 -4.23 1.70
N ILE A 358 -13.40 -5.23 0.89
CA ILE A 358 -13.82 -6.64 1.06
C ILE A 358 -12.73 -7.56 1.63
N GLY A 359 -11.82 -6.99 2.41
CA GLY A 359 -10.76 -7.71 3.10
C GLY A 359 -9.48 -7.86 2.27
N LEU A 360 -8.64 -8.80 2.69
CA LEU A 360 -7.26 -8.93 2.23
C LEU A 360 -7.00 -10.27 1.53
N VAL A 361 -5.94 -10.29 0.72
CA VAL A 361 -5.38 -11.50 0.10
C VAL A 361 -3.90 -11.60 0.50
N PRO A 362 -3.43 -12.75 1.01
CA PRO A 362 -2.03 -12.93 1.36
C PRO A 362 -1.09 -12.73 0.16
N ASN A 363 0.05 -12.08 0.39
CA ASN A 363 1.08 -11.84 -0.63
C ASN A 363 1.96 -13.07 -0.86
N THR A 364 1.35 -14.24 -1.02
CA THR A 364 1.98 -15.55 -1.07
C THR A 364 1.94 -16.21 -2.46
N ALA A 365 1.43 -15.50 -3.47
CA ALA A 365 1.29 -16.05 -4.82
C ALA A 365 2.62 -16.60 -5.39
N TRP A 366 3.76 -15.96 -5.06
CA TRP A 366 5.10 -16.38 -5.45
C TRP A 366 5.59 -17.67 -4.77
N LEU A 367 4.89 -18.12 -3.71
CA LEU A 367 5.19 -19.37 -3.00
C LEU A 367 4.49 -20.59 -3.60
N LYS A 368 3.55 -20.42 -4.55
CA LYS A 368 2.75 -21.53 -5.12
C LYS A 368 3.61 -22.65 -5.72
N ASP A 369 4.73 -22.29 -6.32
CA ASP A 369 5.66 -23.24 -6.95
C ASP A 369 6.82 -23.63 -6.00
N SER A 370 6.79 -23.18 -4.74
CA SER A 370 7.74 -23.55 -3.70
C SER A 370 7.28 -24.77 -2.92
N SER A 371 8.17 -25.30 -2.04
CA SER A 371 7.82 -26.37 -1.11
C SER A 371 7.11 -25.87 0.15
N VAL A 372 6.83 -24.57 0.30
CA VAL A 372 6.11 -24.01 1.45
C VAL A 372 4.61 -24.31 1.29
N ALA A 373 4.02 -24.94 2.30
CA ALA A 373 2.61 -25.32 2.29
C ALA A 373 1.71 -24.09 2.48
N LEU A 374 0.69 -23.97 1.62
CA LEU A 374 -0.36 -22.97 1.69
C LEU A 374 -1.72 -23.64 1.92
N ASN A 375 -2.60 -22.96 2.65
CA ASN A 375 -3.98 -23.39 2.78
C ASN A 375 -4.84 -22.96 1.56
N GLU A 376 -6.14 -23.27 1.57
CA GLU A 376 -7.07 -22.92 0.49
C GLU A 376 -7.23 -21.41 0.27
N ARG A 377 -6.93 -20.60 1.29
CA ARG A 377 -6.97 -19.13 1.21
C ARG A 377 -5.67 -18.53 0.71
N GLY A 378 -4.64 -19.37 0.49
CA GLY A 378 -3.31 -18.93 0.12
C GLY A 378 -2.43 -18.50 1.31
N GLU A 379 -2.87 -18.71 2.56
CA GLU A 379 -2.10 -18.38 3.75
C GLU A 379 -1.03 -19.45 3.99
N VAL A 380 0.15 -19.05 4.46
CA VAL A 380 1.22 -19.99 4.86
C VAL A 380 0.78 -20.76 6.10
N ILE A 381 0.81 -22.08 6.00
CA ILE A 381 0.48 -22.97 7.13
C ILE A 381 1.63 -22.98 8.12
N VAL A 382 1.37 -22.57 9.36
CA VAL A 382 2.35 -22.55 10.45
C VAL A 382 1.85 -23.30 11.68
N ASP A 383 2.80 -23.79 12.48
CA ASP A 383 2.52 -24.34 13.81
C ASP A 383 2.49 -23.23 14.89
N ASN A 384 2.29 -23.61 16.16
CA ASN A 384 2.25 -22.68 17.29
C ASN A 384 3.59 -21.95 17.56
N HIS A 385 4.66 -22.33 16.86
CA HIS A 385 5.97 -21.70 16.93
C HIS A 385 6.29 -20.86 15.69
N GLY A 386 5.33 -20.75 14.77
CA GLY A 386 5.53 -20.07 13.50
C GLY A 386 6.36 -20.87 12.48
N SER A 387 6.59 -22.17 12.73
CA SER A 387 7.35 -23.02 11.82
C SER A 387 6.47 -23.46 10.65
N THR A 388 7.00 -23.38 9.44
CA THR A 388 6.36 -23.95 8.25
C THR A 388 6.72 -25.44 8.11
N ASN A 389 6.16 -26.10 7.10
CA ASN A 389 6.57 -27.46 6.73
C ASN A 389 8.01 -27.54 6.17
N LEU A 390 8.61 -26.42 5.76
CA LEU A 390 9.97 -26.35 5.24
C LEU A 390 10.94 -26.00 6.37
N GLU A 391 11.80 -26.95 6.75
CA GLU A 391 12.74 -26.78 7.86
C GLU A 391 13.62 -25.52 7.68
N GLY A 392 13.74 -24.71 8.73
CA GLY A 392 14.47 -23.44 8.72
C GLY A 392 13.68 -22.27 8.12
N VAL A 393 12.45 -22.50 7.68
CA VAL A 393 11.55 -21.46 7.19
C VAL A 393 10.39 -21.27 8.17
N PHE A 394 10.22 -20.05 8.63
CA PHE A 394 9.16 -19.60 9.53
C PHE A 394 8.26 -18.58 8.82
N ALA A 395 7.08 -18.35 9.34
CA ALA A 395 6.21 -17.27 8.85
C ALA A 395 5.42 -16.63 9.99
N ALA A 396 5.04 -15.35 9.80
CA ALA A 396 4.25 -14.59 10.76
C ALA A 396 3.52 -13.40 10.09
N GLY A 397 2.45 -12.93 10.74
CA GLY A 397 1.62 -11.82 10.28
C GLY A 397 0.55 -12.24 9.27
N ASP A 398 -0.02 -11.28 8.55
CA ASP A 398 -1.22 -11.44 7.71
C ASP A 398 -1.05 -12.42 6.52
N CYS A 399 0.14 -12.95 6.30
CA CYS A 399 0.38 -14.00 5.32
C CYS A 399 0.19 -15.41 5.88
N THR A 400 -0.12 -15.58 7.18
CA THR A 400 -0.26 -16.88 7.86
C THR A 400 -1.71 -17.17 8.25
N ASN A 401 -2.01 -18.47 8.50
CA ASN A 401 -3.30 -18.94 9.00
C ASN A 401 -3.52 -18.63 10.50
#